data_5fbd4b660541a8ee87bd57afea0673ad
#
_entry.id   5fbd4b660541a8ee87bd57afea0673ad
#
_cell.length_a   1.000
_cell.length_b   1.000
_cell.length_c   1.000
_cell.angle_alpha   90.00
_cell.angle_beta   90.00
_cell.angle_gamma   90.00
#
_symmetry.space_group_name_H-M   'P 1'
#
loop_
_entity.id
_entity.type
_entity.pdbx_description
1 polymer ?
#
loop_
_entity_poly.entity_id
_entity_poly.type
_entity_poly.pdbx_seq_one_letter_code
_entity_poly.pdbx_strand_id
1 'polypeptide(L)'
;MKTFLFYDVETSGLNPVFDQILTFASIRTDLRLREINRQSVTIQLRGDIVPSPKAFLTHGLTNDELALGIHEYEAALRIHKLVNTPETISLGYNSLGFDDEFLRFMFYRNLLDPYSHQYGNGCSRMDILPIAVVYRVFHADIIKWPEIEGKPSLKLDLIAEANNLVTSGRAHEAMNDVESLIELSKKLFSQEETWHYCLDFFSKTKEEARINRIKSDFQIQNRYFRICIMISLSFGSKVNYMAPVIHLGQSLPYKNQSLWLRLDSEAIPGFGDALNIEDAHVIRKRPGDGLIILPALERFWNRMPASSKQLTDENLEKFCSQCEKFFELIQYHLEYRYPLIPDIDPDASLYQDGFFSGKEKKECEKFHLAGKDRKHEIVDQLQSPRIKILANRILDRNFSKGPLQATSKEYQCHLDQLRSVSEANKIKGYKGDTKYGRHEALEELKELESTFLNPDPDQRKMMAWLNDYIKEF
;
A
#
# COMPACT_ATOMS: atom_id res chain seq x y z
N MET A 1 -7.83 -19.36 17.17
CA MET A 1 -6.65 -20.04 16.57
C MET A 1 -6.06 -19.15 15.48
N LYS A 2 -4.78 -18.89 15.55
CA LYS A 2 -4.09 -17.98 14.62
C LYS A 2 -4.05 -18.56 13.22
N THR A 3 -4.37 -17.75 12.21
CA THR A 3 -4.41 -18.16 10.79
C THR A 3 -3.78 -17.10 9.91
N PHE A 4 -3.26 -17.50 8.75
CA PHE A 4 -2.93 -16.59 7.67
C PHE A 4 -4.14 -16.39 6.77
N LEU A 5 -4.35 -15.17 6.28
CA LEU A 5 -5.27 -14.86 5.21
C LEU A 5 -4.46 -14.24 4.07
N PHE A 6 -4.07 -15.07 3.12
CA PHE A 6 -3.47 -14.63 1.87
C PHE A 6 -4.53 -13.94 1.03
N TYR A 7 -4.23 -12.77 0.47
CA TYR A 7 -5.19 -12.05 -0.36
C TYR A 7 -4.46 -11.25 -1.44
N ASP A 8 -5.21 -10.97 -2.48
CA ASP A 8 -4.82 -10.12 -3.60
C ASP A 8 -6.04 -9.38 -4.14
N VAL A 9 -5.83 -8.22 -4.80
CA VAL A 9 -6.89 -7.40 -5.37
C VAL A 9 -6.58 -6.96 -6.79
N GLU A 10 -7.60 -6.99 -7.67
CA GLU A 10 -7.56 -6.27 -8.94
C GLU A 10 -8.30 -4.94 -8.80
N THR A 11 -7.79 -3.90 -9.44
CA THR A 11 -8.25 -2.53 -9.23
C THR A 11 -8.52 -1.79 -10.53
N SER A 12 -9.36 -0.75 -10.49
CA SER A 12 -9.67 0.09 -11.65
C SER A 12 -8.53 1.01 -12.10
N GLY A 13 -7.46 1.10 -11.30
CA GLY A 13 -6.28 1.94 -11.53
C GLY A 13 -5.33 1.85 -10.35
N LEU A 14 -4.35 2.76 -10.26
CA LEU A 14 -3.26 2.68 -9.28
C LEU A 14 -3.41 3.61 -8.07
N ASN A 15 -4.44 4.44 -8.02
CA ASN A 15 -4.64 5.38 -6.92
C ASN A 15 -5.55 4.78 -5.83
N PRO A 16 -5.03 4.35 -4.66
CA PRO A 16 -5.81 3.66 -3.64
C PRO A 16 -6.93 4.51 -3.04
N VAL A 17 -6.84 5.83 -3.17
CA VAL A 17 -7.84 6.77 -2.66
C VAL A 17 -9.10 6.76 -3.52
N PHE A 18 -8.91 6.89 -4.82
CA PHE A 18 -9.98 7.18 -5.77
C PHE A 18 -10.38 5.97 -6.61
N ASP A 19 -9.42 5.09 -6.91
CA ASP A 19 -9.71 3.88 -7.64
C ASP A 19 -10.43 2.84 -6.78
N GLN A 20 -11.00 1.87 -7.44
CA GLN A 20 -11.87 0.88 -6.83
C GLN A 20 -11.24 -0.51 -6.89
N ILE A 21 -11.40 -1.29 -5.83
CA ILE A 21 -11.19 -2.73 -5.87
C ILE A 21 -12.29 -3.35 -6.73
N LEU A 22 -11.91 -4.08 -7.76
CA LEU A 22 -12.81 -4.79 -8.69
C LEU A 22 -12.97 -6.26 -8.30
N THR A 23 -11.89 -6.89 -7.86
CA THR A 23 -11.93 -8.24 -7.29
C THR A 23 -11.10 -8.30 -6.02
N PHE A 24 -11.53 -9.11 -5.08
CA PHE A 24 -10.78 -9.50 -3.90
C PHE A 24 -10.77 -11.02 -3.81
N ALA A 25 -9.61 -11.62 -3.92
CA ALA A 25 -9.42 -13.05 -3.73
C ALA A 25 -8.69 -13.33 -2.43
N SER A 26 -9.06 -14.40 -1.73
CA SER A 26 -8.35 -14.79 -0.52
C SER A 26 -8.41 -16.29 -0.25
N ILE A 27 -7.32 -16.79 0.33
CA ILE A 27 -7.22 -18.15 0.86
C ILE A 27 -6.75 -18.07 2.31
N ARG A 28 -7.53 -18.64 3.20
CA ARG A 28 -7.17 -18.77 4.61
C ARG A 28 -6.43 -20.08 4.82
N THR A 29 -5.30 -20.02 5.54
CA THR A 29 -4.49 -21.20 5.88
C THR A 29 -4.26 -21.28 7.39
N ASP A 30 -3.85 -22.46 7.87
CA ASP A 30 -3.22 -22.58 9.18
C ASP A 30 -1.75 -22.04 9.13
N LEU A 31 -1.07 -22.03 10.28
CA LEU A 31 0.32 -21.55 10.36
C LEU A 31 1.34 -22.47 9.66
N ARG A 32 0.91 -23.64 9.17
CA ARG A 32 1.70 -24.55 8.32
C ARG A 32 1.34 -24.44 6.85
N LEU A 33 0.65 -23.36 6.47
CA LEU A 33 0.25 -23.05 5.09
C LEU A 33 -0.69 -24.10 4.46
N ARG A 34 -1.46 -24.85 5.25
CA ARG A 34 -2.50 -25.74 4.75
C ARG A 34 -3.79 -24.97 4.61
N GLU A 35 -4.42 -25.05 3.45
CA GLU A 35 -5.66 -24.35 3.14
C GLU A 35 -6.78 -24.77 4.09
N ILE A 36 -7.55 -23.80 4.57
CA ILE A 36 -8.77 -23.99 5.39
C ILE A 36 -10.00 -23.63 4.57
N ASN A 37 -9.99 -22.47 3.90
CA ASN A 37 -11.06 -22.03 3.01
C ASN A 37 -10.55 -20.98 2.03
N ARG A 38 -11.32 -20.76 0.96
CA ARG A 38 -11.07 -19.70 -0.04
C ARG A 38 -12.33 -18.91 -0.33
N GLN A 39 -12.15 -17.66 -0.74
CA GLN A 39 -13.23 -16.76 -1.11
C GLN A 39 -12.79 -15.82 -2.22
N SER A 40 -13.72 -15.52 -3.13
CA SER A 40 -13.58 -14.49 -4.13
C SER A 40 -14.78 -13.56 -4.08
N VAL A 41 -14.55 -12.26 -4.25
CA VAL A 41 -15.60 -11.24 -4.28
C VAL A 41 -15.36 -10.39 -5.51
N THR A 42 -16.30 -10.42 -6.44
CA THR A 42 -16.33 -9.50 -7.60
C THR A 42 -17.22 -8.30 -7.26
N ILE A 43 -16.77 -7.11 -7.61
CA ILE A 43 -17.39 -5.84 -7.24
C ILE A 43 -17.79 -5.10 -8.52
N GLN A 44 -19.03 -4.64 -8.58
CA GLN A 44 -19.52 -3.83 -9.68
C GLN A 44 -18.74 -2.52 -9.79
N LEU A 45 -18.38 -2.13 -11.02
CA LEU A 45 -17.75 -0.84 -11.27
C LEU A 45 -18.73 0.28 -10.92
N ARG A 46 -18.27 1.20 -10.04
CA ARG A 46 -19.07 2.34 -9.61
C ARG A 46 -19.18 3.38 -10.74
N GLY A 47 -20.31 4.05 -10.81
CA GLY A 47 -20.56 5.10 -11.81
C GLY A 47 -19.76 6.38 -11.64
N ASP A 48 -18.94 6.51 -10.59
CA ASP A 48 -18.01 7.63 -10.37
C ASP A 48 -16.53 7.23 -10.57
N ILE A 49 -16.28 6.10 -11.21
CA ILE A 49 -14.94 5.60 -11.54
C ILE A 49 -14.69 5.71 -13.04
N VAL A 50 -13.65 6.42 -13.39
CA VAL A 50 -13.08 6.38 -14.75
C VAL A 50 -12.01 5.29 -14.76
N PRO A 51 -12.22 4.16 -15.45
CA PRO A 51 -11.29 3.05 -15.44
C PRO A 51 -9.99 3.40 -16.19
N SER A 52 -8.82 2.99 -15.63
CA SER A 52 -7.56 3.04 -16.37
C SER A 52 -7.52 1.95 -17.42
N PRO A 53 -7.39 2.28 -18.72
CA PRO A 53 -7.27 1.29 -19.78
C PRO A 53 -6.14 0.29 -19.57
N LYS A 54 -5.01 0.75 -19.03
CA LYS A 54 -3.86 -0.11 -18.73
C LYS A 54 -4.17 -1.14 -17.64
N ALA A 55 -4.88 -0.75 -16.58
CA ALA A 55 -5.29 -1.68 -15.54
C ALA A 55 -6.20 -2.77 -16.10
N PHE A 56 -7.22 -2.37 -16.88
CA PHE A 56 -8.17 -3.30 -17.47
C PHE A 56 -7.54 -4.26 -18.48
N LEU A 57 -6.57 -3.79 -19.28
CA LEU A 57 -5.81 -4.66 -20.19
C LEU A 57 -4.86 -5.60 -19.43
N THR A 58 -4.43 -5.24 -18.21
CA THR A 58 -3.56 -6.08 -17.39
C THR A 58 -4.31 -7.24 -16.77
N HIS A 59 -5.42 -6.99 -16.05
CA HIS A 59 -6.18 -8.06 -15.39
C HIS A 59 -7.24 -8.72 -16.28
N GLY A 60 -7.65 -8.08 -17.39
CA GLY A 60 -8.57 -8.64 -18.37
C GLY A 60 -10.02 -8.80 -17.90
N LEU A 61 -10.42 -8.18 -16.77
CA LEU A 61 -11.80 -8.21 -16.28
C LEU A 61 -12.75 -7.49 -17.23
N THR A 62 -13.80 -8.17 -17.64
CA THR A 62 -14.81 -7.62 -18.56
C THR A 62 -15.93 -6.91 -17.82
N ASN A 63 -16.63 -6.00 -18.53
CA ASN A 63 -17.81 -5.36 -17.98
C ASN A 63 -18.90 -6.37 -17.57
N ASP A 64 -19.05 -7.44 -18.32
CA ASP A 64 -20.07 -8.48 -18.07
C ASP A 64 -19.75 -9.22 -16.75
N GLU A 65 -18.49 -9.53 -16.48
CA GLU A 65 -18.04 -10.12 -15.22
C GLU A 65 -18.29 -9.17 -14.04
N LEU A 66 -17.94 -7.89 -14.21
CA LEU A 66 -18.14 -6.88 -13.15
C LEU A 66 -19.63 -6.63 -12.89
N ALA A 67 -20.48 -6.67 -13.93
CA ALA A 67 -21.93 -6.49 -13.78
C ALA A 67 -22.59 -7.59 -12.92
N LEU A 68 -22.00 -8.78 -12.86
CA LEU A 68 -22.44 -9.89 -11.99
C LEU A 68 -21.98 -9.74 -10.53
N GLY A 69 -21.09 -8.80 -10.26
CA GLY A 69 -20.56 -8.53 -8.92
C GLY A 69 -21.58 -7.90 -7.97
N ILE A 70 -21.16 -7.69 -6.75
CA ILE A 70 -21.93 -6.99 -5.71
C ILE A 70 -21.49 -5.52 -5.62
N HIS A 71 -22.34 -4.66 -5.06
CA HIS A 71 -21.98 -3.27 -4.83
C HIS A 71 -20.82 -3.12 -3.84
N GLU A 72 -20.00 -2.06 -3.99
CA GLU A 72 -18.82 -1.83 -3.15
C GLU A 72 -19.15 -1.80 -1.65
N TYR A 73 -20.27 -1.22 -1.23
CA TYR A 73 -20.66 -1.18 0.17
C TYR A 73 -20.83 -2.59 0.78
N GLU A 74 -21.49 -3.49 0.04
CA GLU A 74 -21.67 -4.89 0.47
C GLU A 74 -20.32 -5.63 0.48
N ALA A 75 -19.50 -5.43 -0.54
CA ALA A 75 -18.17 -6.00 -0.62
C ALA A 75 -17.28 -5.52 0.54
N ALA A 76 -17.30 -4.22 0.86
CA ALA A 76 -16.56 -3.66 1.98
C ALA A 76 -16.94 -4.30 3.32
N LEU A 77 -18.23 -4.51 3.57
CA LEU A 77 -18.69 -5.22 4.78
C LEU A 77 -18.19 -6.67 4.83
N ARG A 78 -18.25 -7.39 3.72
CA ARG A 78 -17.79 -8.80 3.62
C ARG A 78 -16.28 -8.90 3.82
N ILE A 79 -15.51 -8.11 3.10
CA ILE A 79 -14.05 -8.13 3.16
C ILE A 79 -13.57 -7.67 4.54
N HIS A 80 -14.16 -6.59 5.09
CA HIS A 80 -13.84 -6.13 6.44
C HIS A 80 -14.06 -7.22 7.49
N LYS A 81 -15.14 -7.99 7.40
CA LYS A 81 -15.40 -9.13 8.29
C LYS A 81 -14.33 -10.22 8.13
N LEU A 82 -13.92 -10.53 6.90
CA LEU A 82 -12.90 -11.55 6.62
C LEU A 82 -11.54 -11.20 7.24
N VAL A 83 -11.04 -9.99 6.98
CA VAL A 83 -9.73 -9.55 7.47
C VAL A 83 -9.72 -9.29 8.99
N ASN A 84 -10.89 -9.02 9.60
CA ASN A 84 -11.06 -8.81 11.03
C ASN A 84 -11.49 -10.08 11.80
N THR A 85 -11.51 -11.25 11.16
CA THR A 85 -11.70 -12.51 11.89
C THR A 85 -10.61 -12.63 12.97
N PRO A 86 -10.97 -12.90 14.25
CA PRO A 86 -10.00 -12.91 15.35
C PRO A 86 -8.75 -13.75 15.06
N GLU A 87 -7.58 -13.23 15.45
CA GLU A 87 -6.27 -13.85 15.27
C GLU A 87 -5.87 -14.07 13.81
N THR A 88 -6.39 -13.27 12.86
CA THR A 88 -5.98 -13.29 11.46
C THR A 88 -4.68 -12.50 11.27
N ILE A 89 -3.74 -13.09 10.54
CA ILE A 89 -2.62 -12.38 9.91
C ILE A 89 -2.96 -12.23 8.44
N SER A 90 -3.34 -11.03 8.01
CA SER A 90 -3.59 -10.72 6.61
C SER A 90 -2.28 -10.44 5.88
N LEU A 91 -2.11 -10.98 4.67
CA LEU A 91 -0.88 -10.83 3.91
C LEU A 91 -1.09 -11.00 2.41
N GLY A 92 -0.24 -10.33 1.66
CA GLY A 92 -0.15 -10.41 0.21
C GLY A 92 1.30 -10.29 -0.26
N TYR A 93 1.50 -10.00 -1.52
CA TYR A 93 2.79 -9.70 -2.12
C TYR A 93 2.85 -8.24 -2.51
N ASN A 94 3.73 -7.44 -1.89
CA ASN A 94 3.73 -5.97 -1.98
C ASN A 94 2.45 -5.32 -1.43
N SER A 95 1.71 -6.05 -0.62
CA SER A 95 0.39 -5.65 -0.16
C SER A 95 0.40 -4.45 0.78
N LEU A 96 1.45 -4.25 1.58
CA LEU A 96 1.59 -3.08 2.45
C LEU A 96 1.70 -1.76 1.68
N GLY A 97 2.21 -1.81 0.46
CA GLY A 97 2.37 -0.64 -0.41
C GLY A 97 1.20 -0.41 -1.37
N PHE A 98 0.33 -1.41 -1.57
CA PHE A 98 -0.73 -1.36 -2.56
C PHE A 98 -2.08 -1.85 -2.00
N ASP A 99 -2.30 -3.14 -1.90
CA ASP A 99 -3.61 -3.73 -1.55
C ASP A 99 -4.16 -3.24 -0.20
N ASP A 100 -3.30 -3.13 0.80
CA ASP A 100 -3.67 -2.68 2.15
C ASP A 100 -4.11 -1.20 2.15
N GLU A 101 -3.51 -0.37 1.31
CA GLU A 101 -3.95 1.02 1.12
C GLU A 101 -5.33 1.07 0.43
N PHE A 102 -5.56 0.25 -0.59
CA PHE A 102 -6.89 0.12 -1.22
C PHE A 102 -7.95 -0.33 -0.23
N LEU A 103 -7.65 -1.34 0.61
CA LEU A 103 -8.55 -1.78 1.67
C LEU A 103 -8.85 -0.66 2.67
N ARG A 104 -7.84 0.11 3.10
CA ARG A 104 -8.03 1.23 4.03
C ARG A 104 -8.99 2.27 3.49
N PHE A 105 -8.77 2.73 2.26
CA PHE A 105 -9.64 3.75 1.66
C PHE A 105 -11.02 3.19 1.34
N MET A 106 -11.14 1.93 0.90
CA MET A 106 -12.44 1.27 0.74
C MET A 106 -13.19 1.20 2.07
N PHE A 107 -12.55 0.81 3.16
CA PHE A 107 -13.19 0.77 4.48
C PHE A 107 -13.58 2.16 4.96
N TYR A 108 -12.68 3.14 4.85
CA TYR A 108 -12.93 4.50 5.26
C TYR A 108 -14.14 5.13 4.56
N ARG A 109 -14.17 5.09 3.22
CA ARG A 109 -15.27 5.68 2.44
C ARG A 109 -16.60 4.94 2.60
N ASN A 110 -16.56 3.70 3.13
CA ASN A 110 -17.72 2.91 3.48
C ASN A 110 -18.02 2.92 5.00
N LEU A 111 -17.49 3.89 5.76
CA LEU A 111 -17.73 4.11 7.19
C LEU A 111 -17.32 2.94 8.10
N LEU A 112 -16.36 2.11 7.66
CA LEU A 112 -15.75 1.03 8.43
C LEU A 112 -14.42 1.48 9.03
N ASP A 113 -13.98 0.85 10.13
CA ASP A 113 -12.66 1.16 10.70
C ASP A 113 -11.56 0.70 9.74
N PRO A 114 -10.74 1.63 9.17
CA PRO A 114 -9.76 1.32 8.14
C PRO A 114 -8.53 0.58 8.67
N TYR A 115 -8.37 0.45 9.98
CA TYR A 115 -7.15 -0.08 10.59
C TYR A 115 -7.39 -1.29 11.51
N SER A 116 -8.64 -1.63 11.83
CA SER A 116 -8.95 -2.67 12.82
C SER A 116 -8.31 -4.03 12.51
N HIS A 117 -8.19 -4.40 11.23
CA HIS A 117 -7.53 -5.63 10.77
C HIS A 117 -6.03 -5.69 11.06
N GLN A 118 -5.42 -4.57 11.44
CA GLN A 118 -3.98 -4.47 11.72
C GLN A 118 -3.63 -4.68 13.19
N TYR A 119 -4.60 -4.51 14.10
CA TYR A 119 -4.37 -4.58 15.55
C TYR A 119 -5.56 -5.08 16.36
N GLY A 120 -6.77 -5.07 15.80
CA GLY A 120 -7.99 -5.48 16.54
C GLY A 120 -8.08 -6.99 16.72
N ASN A 121 -8.63 -7.46 17.83
CA ASN A 121 -8.92 -8.87 18.08
C ASN A 121 -7.75 -9.86 17.83
N GLY A 122 -6.51 -9.44 18.10
CA GLY A 122 -5.32 -10.24 17.82
C GLY A 122 -4.95 -10.33 16.34
N CYS A 123 -5.59 -9.52 15.49
CA CYS A 123 -5.23 -9.40 14.08
C CYS A 123 -3.89 -8.69 13.91
N SER A 124 -3.22 -9.00 12.81
CA SER A 124 -2.01 -8.32 12.35
C SER A 124 -1.90 -8.45 10.84
N ARG A 125 -0.93 -7.75 10.26
CA ARG A 125 -0.65 -7.80 8.83
C ARG A 125 0.82 -8.06 8.58
N MET A 126 1.15 -8.57 7.40
CA MET A 126 2.53 -8.74 6.94
C MET A 126 2.57 -8.69 5.41
N ASP A 127 3.77 -8.78 4.85
CA ASP A 127 4.00 -8.77 3.41
C ASP A 127 5.11 -9.75 3.06
N ILE A 128 4.90 -10.53 2.00
CA ILE A 128 5.88 -11.54 1.57
C ILE A 128 7.00 -10.92 0.74
N LEU A 129 6.80 -9.79 0.07
CA LEU A 129 7.85 -9.17 -0.74
C LEU A 129 9.09 -8.79 0.09
N PRO A 130 9.01 -8.10 1.24
CA PRO A 130 10.18 -7.86 2.09
C PRO A 130 10.85 -9.14 2.59
N ILE A 131 10.07 -10.19 2.84
CA ILE A 131 10.60 -11.52 3.20
C ILE A 131 11.37 -12.11 2.02
N ALA A 132 10.81 -12.08 0.81
CA ALA A 132 11.48 -12.54 -0.40
C ALA A 132 12.81 -11.81 -0.65
N VAL A 133 12.87 -10.48 -0.34
CA VAL A 133 14.14 -9.72 -0.38
C VAL A 133 15.16 -10.30 0.59
N VAL A 134 14.78 -10.63 1.83
CA VAL A 134 15.67 -11.28 2.81
C VAL A 134 16.19 -12.62 2.27
N TYR A 135 15.30 -13.43 1.70
CA TYR A 135 15.70 -14.73 1.12
C TYR A 135 16.62 -14.55 -0.10
N ARG A 136 16.37 -13.55 -0.94
CA ARG A 136 17.27 -13.24 -2.05
C ARG A 136 18.67 -12.87 -1.58
N VAL A 137 18.78 -12.19 -0.44
CA VAL A 137 20.07 -11.76 0.15
C VAL A 137 20.79 -12.91 0.85
N PHE A 138 20.07 -13.74 1.62
CA PHE A 138 20.68 -14.69 2.56
C PHE A 138 20.52 -16.17 2.15
N HIS A 139 19.53 -16.50 1.33
CA HIS A 139 19.17 -17.85 0.89
C HIS A 139 18.84 -17.84 -0.61
N ALA A 140 19.76 -17.29 -1.43
CA ALA A 140 19.52 -17.09 -2.85
C ALA A 140 19.30 -18.41 -3.65
N ASP A 141 19.69 -19.53 -3.10
CA ASP A 141 19.60 -20.87 -3.68
C ASP A 141 18.25 -21.58 -3.46
N ILE A 142 17.38 -21.01 -2.60
CA ILE A 142 16.12 -21.66 -2.21
C ILE A 142 15.08 -21.72 -3.34
N ILE A 143 15.09 -20.71 -4.22
CA ILE A 143 14.28 -20.62 -5.42
C ILE A 143 15.09 -20.06 -6.58
N LYS A 144 14.61 -20.26 -7.80
CA LYS A 144 15.15 -19.57 -8.98
C LYS A 144 14.65 -18.14 -8.99
N TRP A 145 15.58 -17.19 -9.05
CA TRP A 145 15.27 -15.77 -9.17
C TRP A 145 15.33 -15.39 -10.66
N PRO A 146 14.21 -14.97 -11.26
CA PRO A 146 14.20 -14.53 -12.65
C PRO A 146 15.01 -13.24 -12.83
N GLU A 147 15.48 -13.01 -14.06
CA GLU A 147 16.23 -11.81 -14.40
C GLU A 147 15.55 -11.04 -15.55
N ILE A 148 15.54 -9.74 -15.45
CA ILE A 148 15.14 -8.82 -16.52
C ILE A 148 16.36 -7.96 -16.82
N GLU A 149 16.81 -7.97 -18.07
CA GLU A 149 17.99 -7.20 -18.52
C GLU A 149 19.24 -7.41 -17.62
N GLY A 150 19.46 -8.67 -17.20
CA GLY A 150 20.61 -9.04 -16.36
C GLY A 150 20.49 -8.60 -14.88
N LYS A 151 19.32 -8.18 -14.44
CA LYS A 151 19.05 -7.81 -13.04
C LYS A 151 18.01 -8.75 -12.45
N PRO A 152 18.20 -9.23 -11.20
CA PRO A 152 17.20 -10.03 -10.52
C PRO A 152 15.86 -9.30 -10.42
N SER A 153 14.79 -9.99 -10.83
CA SER A 153 13.41 -9.53 -10.67
C SER A 153 12.78 -10.19 -9.44
N LEU A 154 12.03 -9.40 -8.70
CA LEU A 154 11.23 -9.85 -7.55
C LEU A 154 9.73 -9.75 -7.84
N LYS A 155 9.33 -9.74 -9.11
CA LYS A 155 7.92 -9.80 -9.48
C LYS A 155 7.38 -11.20 -9.25
N LEU A 156 6.18 -11.28 -8.64
CA LEU A 156 5.57 -12.56 -8.25
C LEU A 156 5.29 -13.46 -9.46
N ASP A 157 4.75 -12.89 -10.53
CA ASP A 157 4.45 -13.58 -11.77
C ASP A 157 5.69 -14.29 -12.36
N LEU A 158 6.80 -13.56 -12.45
CA LEU A 158 8.05 -14.09 -12.96
C LEU A 158 8.69 -15.14 -12.01
N ILE A 159 8.61 -14.91 -10.69
CA ILE A 159 9.08 -15.91 -9.70
C ILE A 159 8.22 -17.17 -9.81
N ALA A 160 6.91 -17.03 -9.94
CA ALA A 160 5.99 -18.14 -10.05
C ALA A 160 6.27 -18.98 -11.32
N GLU A 161 6.46 -18.33 -12.45
CA GLU A 161 6.83 -18.97 -13.71
C GLU A 161 8.18 -19.71 -13.60
N ALA A 162 9.24 -19.02 -13.15
CA ALA A 162 10.59 -19.60 -13.04
C ALA A 162 10.68 -20.81 -12.11
N ASN A 163 9.76 -20.93 -11.15
CA ASN A 163 9.73 -21.97 -10.14
C ASN A 163 8.57 -22.97 -10.31
N ASN A 164 7.78 -22.88 -11.39
CA ASN A 164 6.59 -23.70 -11.67
C ASN A 164 5.59 -23.69 -10.49
N LEU A 165 5.29 -22.50 -9.97
CA LEU A 165 4.33 -22.30 -8.87
C LEU A 165 2.90 -22.03 -9.36
N VAL A 166 2.74 -21.75 -10.65
CA VAL A 166 1.43 -21.50 -11.27
C VAL A 166 0.68 -22.81 -11.37
N THR A 167 -0.51 -22.87 -10.79
CA THR A 167 -1.33 -24.10 -10.76
C THR A 167 -2.27 -24.21 -11.95
N SER A 168 -2.90 -23.14 -12.42
CA SER A 168 -3.68 -23.02 -13.65
C SER A 168 -4.33 -21.63 -13.72
N GLY A 169 -4.56 -21.08 -14.92
CA GLY A 169 -5.30 -19.82 -15.12
C GLY A 169 -4.48 -18.71 -15.78
N ARG A 170 -5.08 -17.53 -15.90
CA ARG A 170 -4.41 -16.34 -16.44
C ARG A 170 -3.53 -15.71 -15.36
N ALA A 171 -2.35 -15.23 -15.73
CA ALA A 171 -1.61 -14.26 -14.91
C ALA A 171 -2.50 -13.02 -14.67
N HIS A 172 -2.38 -12.39 -13.51
CA HIS A 172 -3.23 -11.26 -13.10
C HIS A 172 -4.73 -11.62 -12.96
N GLU A 173 -5.01 -12.82 -12.51
CA GLU A 173 -6.28 -13.19 -11.90
C GLU A 173 -6.02 -13.34 -10.40
N ALA A 174 -6.61 -12.50 -9.58
CA ALA A 174 -6.29 -12.38 -8.14
C ALA A 174 -6.23 -13.73 -7.40
N MET A 175 -7.06 -14.71 -7.75
CA MET A 175 -7.01 -16.03 -7.10
C MET A 175 -5.75 -16.83 -7.47
N ASN A 176 -5.29 -16.74 -8.72
CA ASN A 176 -4.07 -17.41 -9.17
C ASN A 176 -2.82 -16.79 -8.51
N ASP A 177 -2.84 -15.47 -8.31
CA ASP A 177 -1.76 -14.76 -7.62
C ASP A 177 -1.71 -15.17 -6.14
N VAL A 178 -2.86 -15.32 -5.48
CA VAL A 178 -2.95 -15.87 -4.11
C VAL A 178 -2.41 -17.31 -4.04
N GLU A 179 -2.78 -18.18 -4.98
CA GLU A 179 -2.28 -19.57 -5.02
C GLU A 179 -0.76 -19.61 -5.23
N SER A 180 -0.26 -18.84 -6.20
CA SER A 180 1.18 -18.72 -6.47
C SER A 180 1.94 -18.20 -5.26
N LEU A 181 1.36 -17.22 -4.54
CA LEU A 181 1.94 -16.66 -3.31
C LEU A 181 2.02 -17.70 -2.18
N ILE A 182 1.01 -18.55 -2.03
CA ILE A 182 1.03 -19.64 -1.04
C ILE A 182 2.13 -20.66 -1.40
N GLU A 183 2.25 -21.05 -2.67
CA GLU A 183 3.29 -21.98 -3.10
C GLU A 183 4.71 -21.39 -2.92
N LEU A 184 4.88 -20.09 -3.22
CA LEU A 184 6.12 -19.37 -2.89
C LEU A 184 6.38 -19.41 -1.39
N SER A 185 5.38 -19.08 -0.57
CA SER A 185 5.50 -19.08 0.89
C SER A 185 5.87 -20.45 1.45
N LYS A 186 5.36 -21.57 0.88
CA LYS A 186 5.76 -22.93 1.26
C LYS A 186 7.24 -23.21 0.98
N LYS A 187 7.76 -22.72 -0.16
CA LYS A 187 9.20 -22.83 -0.45
C LYS A 187 10.03 -22.03 0.55
N LEU A 188 9.65 -20.79 0.85
CA LEU A 188 10.34 -19.97 1.84
C LEU A 188 10.24 -20.58 3.25
N PHE A 189 9.10 -21.14 3.62
CA PHE A 189 8.88 -21.81 4.89
C PHE A 189 9.78 -23.04 5.10
N SER A 190 10.36 -23.64 4.05
CA SER A 190 11.32 -24.75 4.19
C SER A 190 12.57 -24.36 4.99
N GLN A 191 12.86 -23.07 5.15
CA GLN A 191 13.85 -22.50 6.07
C GLN A 191 13.12 -21.90 7.29
N GLU A 192 12.58 -22.76 8.14
CA GLU A 192 11.69 -22.39 9.24
C GLU A 192 12.28 -21.30 10.16
N GLU A 193 13.56 -21.38 10.50
CA GLU A 193 14.22 -20.39 11.36
C GLU A 193 14.20 -18.99 10.75
N THR A 194 14.55 -18.88 9.46
CA THR A 194 14.53 -17.60 8.73
C THR A 194 13.11 -17.09 8.56
N TRP A 195 12.16 -17.99 8.24
CA TRP A 195 10.75 -17.64 8.15
C TRP A 195 10.24 -17.01 9.45
N HIS A 196 10.41 -17.69 10.57
CA HIS A 196 9.97 -17.20 11.87
C HIS A 196 10.71 -15.91 12.28
N TYR A 197 12.00 -15.80 11.95
CA TYR A 197 12.75 -14.56 12.15
C TYR A 197 12.14 -13.38 11.38
N CYS A 198 11.73 -13.60 10.12
CA CYS A 198 11.10 -12.58 9.29
C CYS A 198 9.70 -12.17 9.79
N LEU A 199 8.88 -13.13 10.25
CA LEU A 199 7.55 -12.82 10.80
C LEU A 199 7.60 -11.80 11.94
N ASP A 200 8.66 -11.82 12.73
CA ASP A 200 8.81 -10.93 13.89
C ASP A 200 8.97 -9.45 13.50
N PHE A 201 9.40 -9.14 12.27
CA PHE A 201 9.50 -7.76 11.77
C PHE A 201 8.12 -7.10 11.54
N PHE A 202 7.07 -7.90 11.43
CA PHE A 202 5.69 -7.43 11.32
C PHE A 202 4.97 -7.35 12.67
N SER A 203 5.66 -7.68 13.75
CA SER A 203 5.18 -7.50 15.12
C SER A 203 5.83 -6.27 15.74
N LYS A 204 5.03 -5.20 15.97
CA LYS A 204 5.52 -3.93 16.54
C LYS A 204 6.42 -4.13 17.77
N THR A 205 5.96 -4.92 18.73
CA THR A 205 6.69 -5.13 19.99
C THR A 205 7.99 -5.89 19.79
N LYS A 206 8.01 -6.90 18.90
CA LYS A 206 9.21 -7.69 18.64
C LYS A 206 10.23 -6.91 17.81
N GLU A 207 9.77 -6.17 16.82
CA GLU A 207 10.63 -5.33 15.99
C GLU A 207 11.27 -4.21 16.83
N GLU A 208 10.47 -3.47 17.61
CA GLU A 208 10.99 -2.44 18.51
C GLU A 208 12.00 -3.01 19.51
N ALA A 209 11.72 -4.20 20.08
CA ALA A 209 12.64 -4.87 20.98
C ALA A 209 13.98 -5.25 20.30
N ARG A 210 13.94 -5.69 19.04
CA ARG A 210 15.16 -5.99 18.25
C ARG A 210 15.96 -4.73 17.96
N ILE A 211 15.33 -3.67 17.49
CA ILE A 211 16.00 -2.40 17.20
C ILE A 211 16.63 -1.82 18.47
N ASN A 212 15.91 -1.87 19.60
CA ASN A 212 16.40 -1.34 20.87
C ASN A 212 17.57 -2.12 21.48
N ARG A 213 17.77 -3.39 21.11
CA ARG A 213 18.95 -4.19 21.50
C ARG A 213 20.22 -3.83 20.72
N ILE A 214 20.10 -3.16 19.56
CA ILE A 214 21.26 -2.73 18.80
C ILE A 214 21.92 -1.56 19.57
N LYS A 215 23.22 -1.67 19.83
CA LYS A 215 23.97 -0.66 20.58
C LYS A 215 23.99 0.68 19.85
N SER A 216 23.94 1.76 20.62
CA SER A 216 24.21 3.12 20.15
C SER A 216 25.65 3.44 20.56
N ASP A 217 26.60 3.10 19.71
CA ASP A 217 28.05 3.17 19.98
C ASP A 217 28.78 4.20 19.11
N PHE A 218 28.11 4.78 18.12
CA PHE A 218 28.65 5.88 17.35
C PHE A 218 28.35 7.21 18.04
N GLN A 219 29.41 7.95 18.41
CA GLN A 219 29.30 9.16 19.19
C GLN A 219 29.63 10.41 18.36
N ILE A 220 28.77 11.42 18.42
CA ILE A 220 29.04 12.79 17.95
C ILE A 220 28.80 13.73 19.13
N GLN A 221 29.86 14.42 19.58
CA GLN A 221 29.84 15.21 20.82
C GLN A 221 29.32 14.39 22.02
N ASN A 222 28.24 14.81 22.66
CA ASN A 222 27.63 14.15 23.82
C ASN A 222 26.41 13.25 23.45
N ARG A 223 26.19 12.97 22.15
CA ARG A 223 25.07 12.16 21.69
C ARG A 223 25.56 10.86 21.09
N TYR A 224 24.84 9.78 21.39
CA TYR A 224 25.12 8.46 20.87
C TYR A 224 24.08 8.07 19.84
N PHE A 225 24.54 7.55 18.70
CA PHE A 225 23.72 7.12 17.58
C PHE A 225 23.87 5.63 17.32
N ARG A 226 22.85 5.05 16.73
CA ARG A 226 22.82 3.65 16.33
C ARG A 226 23.03 3.56 14.83
N ILE A 227 24.08 2.83 14.43
CA ILE A 227 24.32 2.48 13.03
C ILE A 227 23.77 1.08 12.79
N CYS A 228 23.01 0.92 11.72
CA CYS A 228 22.33 -0.32 11.35
C CYS A 228 22.50 -0.60 9.87
N ILE A 229 22.17 -1.82 9.47
CA ILE A 229 21.94 -2.17 8.06
C ILE A 229 20.43 -2.29 7.87
N MET A 230 19.90 -1.56 6.90
CA MET A 230 18.50 -1.66 6.49
C MET A 230 18.40 -2.48 5.23
N ILE A 231 17.38 -3.36 5.16
CA ILE A 231 17.03 -4.10 3.95
C ILE A 231 15.73 -3.53 3.38
N SER A 232 15.74 -3.21 2.09
CA SER A 232 14.59 -2.73 1.36
C SER A 232 14.74 -2.98 -0.14
N LEU A 233 13.64 -3.32 -0.80
CA LEU A 233 13.58 -3.40 -2.27
C LEU A 233 14.03 -2.09 -2.94
N SER A 234 13.70 -0.94 -2.34
CA SER A 234 14.00 0.39 -2.88
C SER A 234 15.50 0.69 -3.04
N PHE A 235 16.38 -0.03 -2.34
CA PHE A 235 17.83 0.15 -2.50
C PHE A 235 18.38 -0.50 -3.77
N GLY A 236 17.66 -1.46 -4.32
CA GLY A 236 17.98 -2.10 -5.58
C GLY A 236 19.05 -3.19 -5.48
N SER A 237 19.16 -3.98 -6.56
CA SER A 237 20.07 -5.14 -6.62
C SER A 237 21.55 -4.78 -6.66
N LYS A 238 21.92 -3.58 -7.10
CA LYS A 238 23.33 -3.12 -7.15
C LYS A 238 24.01 -3.12 -5.78
N VAL A 239 23.24 -2.80 -4.74
CA VAL A 239 23.71 -2.82 -3.33
C VAL A 239 23.13 -4.03 -2.55
N ASN A 240 22.70 -5.06 -3.30
CA ASN A 240 22.10 -6.27 -2.75
C ASN A 240 20.90 -5.98 -1.81
N TYR A 241 20.10 -4.95 -2.17
CA TYR A 241 18.92 -4.50 -1.39
C TYR A 241 19.23 -4.06 0.06
N MET A 242 20.49 -3.77 0.38
CA MET A 242 20.97 -3.40 1.71
C MET A 242 21.57 -2.00 1.68
N ALA A 243 21.37 -1.23 2.76
CA ALA A 243 22.04 0.04 2.94
C ALA A 243 22.40 0.27 4.42
N PRO A 244 23.59 0.84 4.72
CA PRO A 244 23.92 1.32 6.04
C PRO A 244 23.10 2.56 6.35
N VAL A 245 22.55 2.62 7.57
CA VAL A 245 21.68 3.72 8.01
C VAL A 245 22.04 4.14 9.43
N ILE A 246 21.87 5.43 9.73
CA ILE A 246 21.98 5.98 11.08
C ILE A 246 20.60 6.36 11.61
N HIS A 247 20.30 5.98 12.84
CA HIS A 247 19.05 6.33 13.52
C HIS A 247 19.09 7.77 14.01
N LEU A 248 18.22 8.62 13.49
CA LEU A 248 18.15 10.05 13.84
C LEU A 248 17.25 10.31 15.06
N GLY A 249 16.31 9.41 15.35
CA GLY A 249 15.34 9.54 16.44
C GLY A 249 13.92 9.21 16.04
N GLN A 250 12.96 9.58 16.89
CA GLN A 250 11.52 9.41 16.66
C GLN A 250 10.92 10.74 16.21
N SER A 251 10.04 10.70 15.21
CA SER A 251 9.29 11.89 14.79
C SER A 251 8.49 12.47 15.96
N LEU A 252 8.56 13.78 16.16
CA LEU A 252 7.81 14.47 17.23
C LEU A 252 6.31 14.50 16.95
N PRO A 253 5.85 14.86 15.71
CA PRO A 253 4.42 14.83 15.41
C PRO A 253 3.85 13.42 15.20
N TYR A 254 4.68 12.44 14.80
CA TYR A 254 4.22 11.09 14.43
C TYR A 254 4.87 10.01 15.28
N LYS A 255 4.32 9.75 16.46
CA LYS A 255 4.88 8.87 17.51
C LYS A 255 5.26 7.44 17.08
N ASN A 256 4.69 6.93 16.00
CA ASN A 256 4.98 5.60 15.47
C ASN A 256 5.99 5.63 14.31
N GLN A 257 6.74 6.74 14.13
CA GLN A 257 7.63 6.91 13.00
C GLN A 257 9.06 7.17 13.48
N SER A 258 9.98 6.24 13.22
CA SER A 258 11.41 6.41 13.41
C SER A 258 12.08 6.93 12.14
N LEU A 259 13.13 7.72 12.29
CA LEU A 259 13.82 8.41 11.21
C LEU A 259 15.21 7.83 11.02
N TRP A 260 15.55 7.53 9.77
CA TRP A 260 16.80 6.89 9.39
C TRP A 260 17.42 7.61 8.20
N LEU A 261 18.71 7.92 8.27
CA LEU A 261 19.45 8.52 7.17
C LEU A 261 20.38 7.46 6.55
N ARG A 262 20.32 7.31 5.23
CA ARG A 262 21.20 6.42 4.49
C ARG A 262 22.62 6.97 4.46
N LEU A 263 23.61 6.11 4.75
CA LEU A 263 25.01 6.52 4.93
C LEU A 263 25.91 6.31 3.70
N ASP A 264 25.55 5.42 2.76
CA ASP A 264 26.34 5.11 1.56
C ASP A 264 25.91 5.92 0.32
N SER A 265 25.40 7.13 0.53
CA SER A 265 25.11 8.08 -0.55
C SER A 265 26.34 8.90 -0.88
N GLU A 266 26.62 9.09 -2.19
CA GLU A 266 27.74 9.92 -2.68
C GLU A 266 27.62 11.38 -2.22
N ALA A 267 26.39 11.89 -2.18
CA ALA A 267 26.08 13.22 -1.67
C ALA A 267 24.94 13.12 -0.64
N ILE A 268 25.18 13.70 0.52
CA ILE A 268 24.11 13.92 1.52
C ILE A 268 23.76 15.40 1.48
N PRO A 269 22.50 15.76 1.14
CA PRO A 269 22.04 17.13 1.14
C PRO A 269 22.36 17.86 2.46
N GLY A 270 22.82 19.12 2.36
CA GLY A 270 23.28 19.92 3.51
C GLY A 270 24.77 19.76 3.85
N PHE A 271 25.48 18.77 3.27
CA PHE A 271 26.92 18.51 3.52
C PHE A 271 27.78 18.68 2.27
N GLY A 272 27.49 19.65 1.39
CA GLY A 272 28.21 19.98 0.18
C GLY A 272 27.73 21.32 -0.39
N ASP A 273 28.21 21.68 -1.57
CA ASP A 273 28.16 23.05 -2.08
C ASP A 273 26.79 23.64 -2.45
N ALA A 274 25.67 22.90 -2.39
CA ALA A 274 24.40 23.45 -2.88
C ALA A 274 23.11 22.77 -2.42
N LEU A 275 23.10 21.93 -1.38
CA LEU A 275 21.90 21.18 -1.02
C LEU A 275 21.40 21.57 0.38
N ASN A 276 20.10 21.87 0.46
CA ASN A 276 19.43 22.16 1.73
C ASN A 276 19.26 20.88 2.55
N ILE A 277 19.33 20.98 3.88
CA ILE A 277 19.09 19.87 4.82
C ILE A 277 17.66 19.28 4.65
N GLU A 278 16.75 20.07 4.14
CA GLU A 278 15.37 19.69 3.81
C GLU A 278 15.29 18.62 2.71
N ASP A 279 16.24 18.66 1.77
CA ASP A 279 16.32 17.73 0.64
C ASP A 279 16.96 16.38 1.01
N ALA A 280 17.46 16.24 2.24
CA ALA A 280 18.04 14.99 2.70
C ALA A 280 17.01 13.87 2.71
N HIS A 281 17.31 12.79 1.99
CA HIS A 281 16.43 11.63 1.91
C HIS A 281 16.42 10.84 3.22
N VAL A 282 15.58 11.27 4.17
CA VAL A 282 15.38 10.60 5.45
C VAL A 282 14.26 9.56 5.31
N ILE A 283 14.62 8.31 5.57
CA ILE A 283 13.70 7.18 5.54
C ILE A 283 12.85 7.22 6.81
N ARG A 284 11.52 7.24 6.62
CA ARG A 284 10.52 7.31 7.68
C ARG A 284 9.91 5.94 7.89
N LYS A 285 10.46 5.21 8.87
CA LYS A 285 10.05 3.84 9.17
C LYS A 285 8.95 3.78 10.22
N ARG A 286 7.92 2.98 9.94
CA ARG A 286 6.88 2.59 10.92
C ARG A 286 7.04 1.12 11.30
N PRO A 287 6.67 0.71 12.52
CA PRO A 287 6.67 -0.71 12.87
C PRO A 287 5.83 -1.53 11.90
N GLY A 288 6.39 -2.63 11.41
CA GLY A 288 5.70 -3.55 10.52
C GLY A 288 5.54 -3.06 9.07
N ASP A 289 6.32 -2.08 8.61
CA ASP A 289 6.23 -1.52 7.25
C ASP A 289 7.10 -2.26 6.19
N GLY A 290 7.72 -3.38 6.57
CA GLY A 290 8.55 -4.17 5.67
C GLY A 290 9.98 -3.65 5.49
N LEU A 291 10.38 -2.52 6.10
CA LEU A 291 11.77 -2.10 6.18
C LEU A 291 12.46 -2.86 7.31
N ILE A 292 13.42 -3.71 6.99
CA ILE A 292 14.04 -4.61 7.96
C ILE A 292 15.35 -4.02 8.47
N ILE A 293 15.48 -3.88 9.80
CA ILE A 293 16.66 -3.34 10.45
C ILE A 293 17.48 -4.46 11.06
N LEU A 294 18.76 -4.53 10.70
CA LEU A 294 19.76 -5.46 11.23
C LEU A 294 20.88 -4.70 11.93
N PRO A 295 21.57 -5.31 12.92
CA PRO A 295 22.76 -4.70 13.48
C PRO A 295 23.88 -4.60 12.43
N ALA A 296 24.75 -3.60 12.54
CA ALA A 296 25.87 -3.36 11.61
C ALA A 296 27.03 -4.35 11.85
N LEU A 297 26.77 -5.65 11.71
CA LEU A 297 27.78 -6.71 11.88
C LEU A 297 28.55 -6.95 10.59
N GLU A 298 29.81 -7.38 10.72
CA GLU A 298 30.71 -7.64 9.60
C GLU A 298 30.13 -8.62 8.57
N ARG A 299 29.43 -9.66 9.00
CA ARG A 299 28.75 -10.61 8.12
C ARG A 299 27.70 -9.97 7.22
N PHE A 300 27.10 -8.83 7.59
CA PHE A 300 26.15 -8.09 6.79
C PHE A 300 26.87 -7.07 5.89
N TRP A 301 27.93 -6.43 6.39
CA TRP A 301 28.79 -5.58 5.60
C TRP A 301 29.38 -6.34 4.38
N ASN A 302 29.82 -7.55 4.59
CA ASN A 302 30.41 -8.41 3.54
C ASN A 302 29.40 -8.80 2.44
N ARG A 303 28.13 -8.49 2.60
CA ARG A 303 27.07 -8.69 1.58
C ARG A 303 26.84 -7.46 0.69
N MET A 304 27.43 -6.33 1.03
CA MET A 304 27.30 -5.08 0.29
C MET A 304 28.60 -4.80 -0.51
N PRO A 305 28.55 -3.91 -1.51
CA PRO A 305 29.75 -3.43 -2.17
C PRO A 305 30.74 -2.79 -1.19
N ALA A 306 32.03 -2.98 -1.40
CA ALA A 306 33.06 -2.36 -0.56
C ALA A 306 32.96 -0.80 -0.53
N SER A 307 32.51 -0.19 -1.61
CA SER A 307 32.23 1.25 -1.70
C SER A 307 31.18 1.73 -0.69
N SER A 308 30.18 0.88 -0.35
CA SER A 308 29.17 1.26 0.67
C SER A 308 29.80 1.51 2.03
N LYS A 309 30.80 0.72 2.43
CA LYS A 309 31.51 0.93 3.69
C LYS A 309 32.36 2.18 3.66
N GLN A 310 33.12 2.38 2.56
CA GLN A 310 33.95 3.57 2.38
C GLN A 310 33.12 4.85 2.46
N LEU A 311 32.04 4.94 1.67
CA LEU A 311 31.13 6.09 1.68
C LEU A 311 30.51 6.34 3.05
N THR A 312 30.19 5.25 3.78
CA THR A 312 29.68 5.36 5.16
C THR A 312 30.69 6.03 6.07
N ASP A 313 31.95 5.56 6.06
CA ASP A 313 33.01 6.10 6.92
C ASP A 313 33.26 7.58 6.59
N GLU A 314 33.36 7.93 5.28
CA GLU A 314 33.50 9.33 4.81
C GLU A 314 32.34 10.23 5.26
N ASN A 315 31.09 9.74 5.19
CA ASN A 315 29.93 10.52 5.60
C ASN A 315 29.84 10.66 7.13
N LEU A 316 30.22 9.65 7.89
CA LEU A 316 30.32 9.73 9.36
C LEU A 316 31.40 10.74 9.80
N GLU A 317 32.55 10.79 9.13
CA GLU A 317 33.58 11.81 9.39
C GLU A 317 33.05 13.22 9.08
N LYS A 318 32.30 13.41 7.98
CA LYS A 318 31.63 14.69 7.68
C LYS A 318 30.67 15.10 8.79
N PHE A 319 29.86 14.16 9.33
CA PHE A 319 28.93 14.46 10.42
C PHE A 319 29.66 14.85 11.70
N CYS A 320 30.81 14.23 12.00
CA CYS A 320 31.63 14.62 13.15
C CYS A 320 32.24 16.03 12.95
N SER A 321 32.78 16.33 11.77
CA SER A 321 33.41 17.62 11.47
C SER A 321 32.41 18.77 11.31
N GLN A 322 31.18 18.49 10.89
CA GLN A 322 30.10 19.46 10.70
C GLN A 322 28.90 19.15 11.62
N CYS A 323 29.19 18.87 12.90
CA CYS A 323 28.20 18.37 13.84
C CYS A 323 27.00 19.32 14.04
N GLU A 324 27.18 20.63 13.96
CA GLU A 324 26.08 21.59 14.07
C GLU A 324 25.08 21.40 12.94
N LYS A 325 25.54 21.32 11.69
CA LYS A 325 24.67 21.06 10.53
C LYS A 325 23.97 19.69 10.64
N PHE A 326 24.67 18.68 11.16
CA PHE A 326 24.07 17.37 11.37
C PHE A 326 22.93 17.43 12.40
N PHE A 327 23.09 18.19 13.48
CA PHE A 327 22.04 18.39 14.46
C PHE A 327 20.88 19.24 13.93
N GLU A 328 21.14 20.23 13.09
CA GLU A 328 20.10 20.99 12.37
C GLU A 328 19.26 20.07 11.46
N LEU A 329 19.92 19.21 10.68
CA LEU A 329 19.24 18.18 9.85
C LEU A 329 18.36 17.30 10.70
N ILE A 330 18.88 16.77 11.80
CA ILE A 330 18.10 15.94 12.74
C ILE A 330 16.87 16.69 13.22
N GLN A 331 17.06 17.92 13.74
CA GLN A 331 15.98 18.72 14.31
C GLN A 331 14.89 19.00 13.29
N TYR A 332 15.26 19.43 12.09
CA TYR A 332 14.32 19.67 10.99
C TYR A 332 13.43 18.45 10.73
N HIS A 333 14.06 17.28 10.52
CA HIS A 333 13.31 16.06 10.20
C HIS A 333 12.52 15.48 11.38
N LEU A 334 12.96 15.68 12.63
CA LEU A 334 12.19 15.30 13.82
C LEU A 334 10.89 16.11 13.94
N GLU A 335 10.92 17.40 13.58
CA GLU A 335 9.78 18.33 13.68
C GLU A 335 8.92 18.35 12.43
N TYR A 336 9.37 17.75 11.33
CA TYR A 336 8.68 17.80 10.05
C TYR A 336 7.23 17.33 10.14
N ARG A 337 6.34 18.13 9.57
CA ARG A 337 4.91 17.83 9.43
C ARG A 337 4.54 17.74 7.96
N TYR A 338 3.76 16.73 7.62
CA TYR A 338 3.16 16.66 6.28
C TYR A 338 2.26 17.89 6.07
N PRO A 339 2.33 18.53 4.89
CA PRO A 339 1.48 19.69 4.59
C PRO A 339 0.01 19.28 4.59
N LEU A 340 -0.84 20.19 5.05
CA LEU A 340 -2.28 20.06 4.89
C LEU A 340 -2.64 20.37 3.43
N ILE A 341 -3.46 19.53 2.82
CA ILE A 341 -3.97 19.75 1.48
C ILE A 341 -5.29 20.54 1.59
N PRO A 342 -5.35 21.78 1.11
CA PRO A 342 -6.59 22.54 1.12
C PRO A 342 -7.60 21.90 0.15
N ASP A 343 -8.87 21.94 0.52
CA ASP A 343 -9.99 21.43 -0.29
C ASP A 343 -9.82 19.95 -0.69
N ILE A 344 -9.24 19.15 0.21
CA ILE A 344 -9.09 17.71 0.02
C ILE A 344 -10.46 17.04 -0.11
N ASP A 345 -10.59 16.12 -1.06
CA ASP A 345 -11.82 15.35 -1.21
C ASP A 345 -12.13 14.52 0.04
N PRO A 346 -13.40 14.46 0.49
CA PRO A 346 -13.79 13.65 1.65
C PRO A 346 -13.33 12.18 1.60
N ASP A 347 -13.33 11.51 0.43
CA ASP A 347 -12.81 10.15 0.28
C ASP A 347 -11.31 10.06 0.54
N ALA A 348 -10.57 11.15 0.32
CA ALA A 348 -9.11 11.24 0.46
C ALA A 348 -8.66 11.70 1.85
N SER A 349 -9.56 12.15 2.71
CA SER A 349 -9.21 12.86 3.95
C SER A 349 -8.76 11.96 5.11
N LEU A 350 -8.74 10.63 4.93
CA LEU A 350 -8.40 9.65 5.98
C LEU A 350 -7.15 10.02 6.79
N TYR A 351 -6.06 10.40 6.13
CA TYR A 351 -4.80 10.70 6.81
C TYR A 351 -4.73 12.12 7.37
N GLN A 352 -5.52 13.05 6.83
CA GLN A 352 -5.60 14.42 7.30
C GLN A 352 -6.55 14.56 8.48
N ASP A 353 -7.73 13.95 8.40
CA ASP A 353 -8.76 14.01 9.43
C ASP A 353 -8.56 13.00 10.57
N GLY A 354 -7.72 11.99 10.34
CA GLY A 354 -7.40 10.96 11.32
C GLY A 354 -8.55 9.98 11.60
N PHE A 355 -8.43 9.26 12.72
CA PHE A 355 -9.39 8.23 13.12
C PHE A 355 -10.78 8.81 13.41
N PHE A 356 -11.81 8.00 13.18
CA PHE A 356 -13.15 8.33 13.64
C PHE A 356 -13.18 8.47 15.17
N SER A 357 -13.70 9.57 15.64
CA SER A 357 -13.95 9.82 17.06
C SER A 357 -14.98 8.83 17.63
N GLY A 358 -15.06 8.71 18.93
CA GLY A 358 -16.07 7.82 19.57
C GLY A 358 -17.51 8.18 19.23
N LYS A 359 -17.81 9.46 18.94
CA LYS A 359 -19.14 9.88 18.46
C LYS A 359 -19.36 9.45 17.02
N GLU A 360 -18.39 9.67 16.14
CA GLU A 360 -18.46 9.26 14.74
C GLU A 360 -18.58 7.75 14.58
N LYS A 361 -17.85 6.94 15.38
CA LYS A 361 -17.99 5.49 15.38
C LYS A 361 -19.44 5.04 15.69
N LYS A 362 -20.10 5.70 16.63
CA LYS A 362 -21.52 5.43 16.93
C LYS A 362 -22.45 5.82 15.78
N GLU A 363 -22.13 6.90 15.06
CA GLU A 363 -22.89 7.30 13.87
C GLU A 363 -22.67 6.30 12.72
N CYS A 364 -21.45 5.83 12.49
CA CYS A 364 -21.17 4.78 11.53
C CYS A 364 -21.94 3.50 11.86
N GLU A 365 -21.90 3.06 13.12
CA GLU A 365 -22.63 1.87 13.59
C GLU A 365 -24.14 2.02 13.37
N LYS A 366 -24.73 3.18 13.73
CA LYS A 366 -26.14 3.50 13.49
C LYS A 366 -26.50 3.39 12.00
N PHE A 367 -25.62 3.88 11.11
CA PHE A 367 -25.82 3.79 9.67
C PHE A 367 -25.76 2.34 9.18
N HIS A 368 -24.81 1.53 9.68
CA HIS A 368 -24.71 0.11 9.29
C HIS A 368 -25.87 -0.73 9.75
N LEU A 369 -26.39 -0.50 10.96
CA LEU A 369 -27.52 -1.25 11.54
C LEU A 369 -28.86 -0.93 10.87
N ALA A 370 -28.98 0.21 10.18
CA ALA A 370 -30.20 0.59 9.47
C ALA A 370 -30.44 -0.30 8.26
N GLY A 371 -31.69 -0.75 8.09
CA GLY A 371 -32.13 -1.41 6.86
C GLY A 371 -31.98 -0.51 5.63
N LYS A 372 -31.88 -1.12 4.43
CA LYS A 372 -31.66 -0.38 3.17
C LYS A 372 -32.60 0.82 3.02
N ASP A 373 -33.89 0.61 3.22
CA ASP A 373 -34.93 1.61 3.01
C ASP A 373 -34.90 2.76 4.03
N ARG A 374 -34.24 2.55 5.17
CA ARG A 374 -34.19 3.54 6.27
C ARG A 374 -32.84 4.28 6.34
N LYS A 375 -31.87 3.93 5.50
CA LYS A 375 -30.55 4.59 5.55
C LYS A 375 -30.62 6.09 5.28
N HIS A 376 -31.51 6.54 4.39
CA HIS A 376 -31.72 7.97 4.13
C HIS A 376 -32.17 8.73 5.38
N GLU A 377 -33.13 8.18 6.13
CA GLU A 377 -33.60 8.77 7.38
C GLU A 377 -32.48 8.89 8.42
N ILE A 378 -31.58 7.92 8.44
CA ILE A 378 -30.42 7.93 9.34
C ILE A 378 -29.42 9.02 8.95
N VAL A 379 -29.12 9.19 7.65
CA VAL A 379 -28.19 10.22 7.17
C VAL A 379 -28.64 11.62 7.57
N ASP A 380 -29.94 11.90 7.55
CA ASP A 380 -30.48 13.18 7.99
C ASP A 380 -30.25 13.47 9.48
N GLN A 381 -30.09 12.42 10.30
CA GLN A 381 -29.88 12.50 11.75
C GLN A 381 -28.39 12.55 12.14
N LEU A 382 -27.44 12.34 11.20
CA LEU A 382 -26.00 12.39 11.46
C LEU A 382 -25.55 13.81 11.76
N GLN A 383 -24.70 13.95 12.77
CA GLN A 383 -24.22 15.26 13.23
C GLN A 383 -22.81 15.59 12.70
N SER A 384 -21.96 14.57 12.48
CA SER A 384 -20.63 14.77 11.91
C SER A 384 -20.74 15.11 10.42
N PRO A 385 -20.24 16.28 9.97
CA PRO A 385 -20.26 16.63 8.56
C PRO A 385 -19.52 15.61 7.69
N ARG A 386 -18.35 15.13 8.17
CA ARG A 386 -17.56 14.09 7.48
C ARG A 386 -18.36 12.80 7.28
N ILE A 387 -18.96 12.28 8.35
CA ILE A 387 -19.74 11.04 8.28
C ILE A 387 -20.96 11.21 7.40
N LYS A 388 -21.62 12.37 7.46
CA LYS A 388 -22.81 12.67 6.64
C LYS A 388 -22.47 12.69 5.14
N ILE A 389 -21.35 13.32 4.75
CA ILE A 389 -20.91 13.35 3.35
C ILE A 389 -20.60 11.94 2.86
N LEU A 390 -19.79 11.17 3.59
CA LEU A 390 -19.43 9.79 3.22
C LEU A 390 -20.68 8.90 3.15
N ALA A 391 -21.63 9.04 4.09
CA ALA A 391 -22.88 8.27 4.08
C ALA A 391 -23.75 8.62 2.86
N ASN A 392 -23.85 9.89 2.47
CA ASN A 392 -24.54 10.30 1.25
C ASN A 392 -23.89 9.69 0.01
N ARG A 393 -22.56 9.71 -0.09
CA ARG A 393 -21.83 9.07 -1.19
C ARG A 393 -22.08 7.54 -1.23
N ILE A 394 -22.15 6.87 -0.09
CA ILE A 394 -22.53 5.45 -0.04
C ILE A 394 -23.92 5.24 -0.64
N LEU A 395 -24.90 6.09 -0.27
CA LEU A 395 -26.26 6.00 -0.81
C LEU A 395 -26.28 6.20 -2.32
N ASP A 396 -25.61 7.25 -2.79
CA ASP A 396 -25.59 7.61 -4.20
C ASP A 396 -24.88 6.56 -5.07
N ARG A 397 -23.84 5.91 -4.54
CA ARG A 397 -23.02 4.90 -5.25
C ARG A 397 -23.62 3.49 -5.25
N ASN A 398 -24.32 3.09 -4.19
CA ASN A 398 -24.61 1.68 -3.97
C ASN A 398 -26.09 1.33 -3.85
N PHE A 399 -27.00 2.32 -3.76
CA PHE A 399 -28.40 2.07 -3.58
C PHE A 399 -29.21 2.71 -4.70
N SER A 400 -29.97 1.89 -5.42
CA SER A 400 -30.91 2.39 -6.44
C SER A 400 -31.87 3.38 -5.82
N LYS A 401 -31.98 4.53 -6.44
CA LYS A 401 -32.96 5.55 -6.01
C LYS A 401 -34.31 5.17 -6.56
N GLY A 402 -35.32 5.18 -5.68
CA GLY A 402 -36.68 5.14 -6.13
C GLY A 402 -36.99 6.39 -6.98
N PRO A 403 -38.10 6.40 -7.75
CA PRO A 403 -38.42 7.50 -8.68
C PRO A 403 -38.59 8.88 -8.00
N LEU A 404 -38.57 8.95 -6.69
CA LEU A 404 -38.70 10.17 -5.88
C LEU A 404 -37.40 10.66 -5.22
N GLN A 405 -36.29 9.94 -5.36
CA GLN A 405 -35.03 10.32 -4.69
C GLN A 405 -34.02 10.88 -5.69
N ALA A 406 -33.81 12.20 -5.65
CA ALA A 406 -32.77 12.87 -6.42
C ALA A 406 -31.37 12.53 -5.86
N THR A 407 -30.36 12.52 -6.72
CA THR A 407 -28.93 12.50 -6.34
C THR A 407 -28.65 13.68 -5.42
N SER A 408 -27.84 13.47 -4.37
CA SER A 408 -27.44 14.56 -3.48
C SER A 408 -26.70 15.65 -4.28
N LYS A 409 -26.91 16.91 -3.92
CA LYS A 409 -26.21 18.02 -4.60
C LYS A 409 -24.70 17.90 -4.51
N GLU A 410 -24.20 17.41 -3.37
CA GLU A 410 -22.77 17.17 -3.16
C GLU A 410 -22.23 16.14 -4.13
N TYR A 411 -22.89 14.99 -4.30
CA TYR A 411 -22.46 13.96 -5.22
C TYR A 411 -22.61 14.40 -6.69
N GLN A 412 -23.63 15.19 -7.02
CA GLN A 412 -23.75 15.79 -8.36
C GLN A 412 -22.55 16.71 -8.65
N CYS A 413 -22.16 17.57 -7.71
CA CYS A 413 -20.95 18.39 -7.82
C CYS A 413 -19.70 17.53 -8.01
N HIS A 414 -19.58 16.43 -7.28
CA HIS A 414 -18.47 15.48 -7.42
C HIS A 414 -18.42 14.89 -8.84
N LEU A 415 -19.55 14.46 -9.39
CA LEU A 415 -19.62 13.96 -10.78
C LEU A 415 -19.29 15.04 -11.82
N ASP A 416 -19.73 16.27 -11.59
CA ASP A 416 -19.43 17.38 -12.49
C ASP A 416 -17.94 17.75 -12.47
N GLN A 417 -17.28 17.64 -11.32
CA GLN A 417 -15.82 17.78 -11.21
C GLN A 417 -15.07 16.70 -11.99
N LEU A 418 -15.53 15.44 -11.95
CA LEU A 418 -14.92 14.33 -12.70
C LEU A 418 -14.99 14.51 -14.21
N ARG A 419 -16.02 15.20 -14.69
CA ARG A 419 -16.23 15.52 -16.11
C ARG A 419 -15.48 16.76 -16.56
N SER A 420 -15.03 17.59 -15.60
CA SER A 420 -14.37 18.86 -15.86
C SER A 420 -12.96 18.66 -16.38
N VAL A 421 -12.59 19.40 -17.44
CA VAL A 421 -11.23 19.47 -17.98
C VAL A 421 -10.38 20.54 -17.29
N SER A 422 -11.00 21.35 -16.40
CA SER A 422 -10.30 22.45 -15.72
C SER A 422 -9.45 21.96 -14.56
N GLU A 423 -8.17 22.27 -14.57
CA GLU A 423 -7.25 21.98 -13.46
C GLU A 423 -7.73 22.52 -12.11
N ALA A 424 -8.41 23.69 -12.11
CA ALA A 424 -8.95 24.28 -10.89
C ALA A 424 -10.06 23.45 -10.23
N ASN A 425 -10.72 22.57 -11.00
CA ASN A 425 -11.82 21.74 -10.54
C ASN A 425 -11.41 20.30 -10.25
N LYS A 426 -10.13 19.96 -10.40
CA LYS A 426 -9.66 18.60 -10.15
C LYS A 426 -9.79 18.20 -8.68
N ILE A 427 -10.28 16.99 -8.45
CA ILE A 427 -10.43 16.39 -7.13
C ILE A 427 -9.05 16.05 -6.57
N LYS A 428 -8.74 16.56 -5.38
CA LYS A 428 -7.39 16.43 -4.77
C LYS A 428 -7.32 15.30 -3.78
N GLY A 429 -6.26 14.49 -3.91
CA GLY A 429 -5.85 13.46 -2.97
C GLY A 429 -4.95 13.98 -1.84
N TYR A 430 -4.66 13.12 -0.87
CA TYR A 430 -3.87 13.48 0.32
C TYR A 430 -2.37 13.71 0.05
N LYS A 431 -1.88 13.34 -1.12
CA LYS A 431 -0.50 13.62 -1.57
C LYS A 431 -0.41 14.89 -2.42
N GLY A 432 -1.53 15.62 -2.60
CA GLY A 432 -1.64 16.70 -3.56
C GLY A 432 -1.80 16.23 -5.02
N ASP A 433 -1.91 14.91 -5.21
CA ASP A 433 -2.27 14.29 -6.47
C ASP A 433 -3.74 14.56 -6.83
N THR A 434 -4.09 14.35 -8.08
CA THR A 434 -5.46 14.53 -8.57
C THR A 434 -6.08 13.19 -8.94
N LYS A 435 -7.41 13.10 -8.78
CA LYS A 435 -8.17 11.95 -9.25
C LYS A 435 -8.03 11.83 -10.77
N TYR A 436 -7.78 10.60 -11.22
CA TYR A 436 -7.75 10.22 -12.63
C TYR A 436 -9.10 10.48 -13.27
N GLY A 437 -9.11 11.19 -14.39
CA GLY A 437 -10.32 11.65 -15.04
C GLY A 437 -10.46 11.17 -16.48
N ARG A 438 -11.57 11.60 -17.11
CA ARG A 438 -11.91 11.23 -18.48
C ARG A 438 -10.81 11.57 -19.49
N HIS A 439 -10.19 12.74 -19.36
CA HIS A 439 -9.19 13.22 -20.30
C HIS A 439 -7.95 12.33 -20.28
N GLU A 440 -7.43 12.07 -19.09
CA GLU A 440 -6.27 11.21 -18.88
C GLU A 440 -6.52 9.79 -19.39
N ALA A 441 -7.73 9.26 -19.15
CA ALA A 441 -8.11 7.92 -19.64
C ALA A 441 -8.14 7.83 -21.17
N LEU A 442 -8.66 8.86 -21.86
CA LEU A 442 -8.67 8.89 -23.33
C LEU A 442 -7.26 9.06 -23.92
N GLU A 443 -6.37 9.79 -23.24
CA GLU A 443 -4.97 9.89 -23.65
C GLU A 443 -4.24 8.56 -23.47
N GLU A 444 -4.40 7.91 -22.32
CA GLU A 444 -3.82 6.59 -22.04
C GLU A 444 -4.32 5.55 -23.06
N LEU A 445 -5.60 5.57 -23.42
CA LEU A 445 -6.16 4.66 -24.42
C LEU A 445 -5.52 4.85 -25.80
N LYS A 446 -5.35 6.10 -26.26
CA LYS A 446 -4.68 6.42 -27.52
C LYS A 446 -3.21 5.96 -27.52
N GLU A 447 -2.53 6.14 -26.42
CA GLU A 447 -1.15 5.69 -26.27
C GLU A 447 -1.05 4.16 -26.37
N LEU A 448 -1.95 3.44 -25.72
CA LEU A 448 -2.04 1.99 -25.80
C LEU A 448 -2.39 1.50 -27.20
N GLU A 449 -3.33 2.15 -27.89
CA GLU A 449 -3.65 1.85 -29.29
C GLU A 449 -2.45 1.99 -30.23
N SER A 450 -1.58 2.96 -29.96
CA SER A 450 -0.33 3.16 -30.72
C SER A 450 0.74 2.11 -30.41
N THR A 451 0.75 1.58 -29.20
CA THR A 451 1.74 0.61 -28.69
C THR A 451 1.37 -0.82 -29.09
N PHE A 452 0.10 -1.18 -29.02
CA PHE A 452 -0.42 -2.48 -29.42
C PHE A 452 -0.66 -2.55 -30.93
N LEU A 453 0.41 -2.78 -31.70
CA LEU A 453 0.31 -2.85 -33.18
C LEU A 453 -0.62 -3.96 -33.67
N ASN A 454 -0.78 -5.07 -32.93
CA ASN A 454 -1.65 -6.18 -33.24
C ASN A 454 -2.33 -6.73 -31.97
N PRO A 455 -3.30 -6.01 -31.38
CA PRO A 455 -4.01 -6.50 -30.21
C PRO A 455 -4.81 -7.77 -30.55
N ASP A 456 -4.85 -8.71 -29.61
CA ASP A 456 -5.69 -9.89 -29.75
C ASP A 456 -7.19 -9.54 -29.72
N PRO A 457 -8.11 -10.48 -30.06
CA PRO A 457 -9.53 -10.19 -30.10
C PRO A 457 -10.14 -9.69 -28.79
N ASP A 458 -9.66 -10.20 -27.63
CA ASP A 458 -10.16 -9.83 -26.30
C ASP A 458 -9.67 -8.42 -25.92
N GLN A 459 -8.41 -8.11 -26.21
CA GLN A 459 -7.84 -6.77 -26.03
C GLN A 459 -8.58 -5.73 -26.89
N ARG A 460 -8.89 -6.06 -28.14
CA ARG A 460 -9.68 -5.16 -29.03
C ARG A 460 -11.08 -4.90 -28.50
N LYS A 461 -11.74 -5.94 -28.02
CA LYS A 461 -13.08 -5.83 -27.41
C LYS A 461 -13.04 -4.97 -26.16
N MET A 462 -12.03 -5.16 -25.31
CA MET A 462 -11.82 -4.38 -24.10
C MET A 462 -11.57 -2.90 -24.41
N MET A 463 -10.66 -2.60 -25.34
CA MET A 463 -10.38 -1.22 -25.77
C MET A 463 -11.62 -0.51 -26.33
N ALA A 464 -12.41 -1.21 -27.15
CA ALA A 464 -13.66 -0.67 -27.70
C ALA A 464 -14.66 -0.33 -26.59
N TRP A 465 -14.88 -1.26 -25.64
CA TRP A 465 -15.75 -1.02 -24.49
C TRP A 465 -15.25 0.14 -23.63
N LEU A 466 -13.95 0.20 -23.31
CA LEU A 466 -13.36 1.29 -22.53
C LEU A 466 -13.55 2.64 -23.23
N ASN A 467 -13.32 2.71 -24.54
CA ASN A 467 -13.50 3.94 -25.31
C ASN A 467 -14.95 4.45 -25.23
N ASP A 468 -15.93 3.55 -25.38
CA ASP A 468 -17.34 3.91 -25.33
C ASP A 468 -17.74 4.32 -23.89
N TYR A 469 -17.37 3.54 -22.89
CA TYR A 469 -17.63 3.83 -21.48
C TYR A 469 -17.05 5.19 -21.06
N ILE A 470 -15.75 5.45 -21.37
CA ILE A 470 -15.08 6.69 -21.00
C ILE A 470 -15.68 7.91 -21.74
N LYS A 471 -16.17 7.75 -22.96
CA LYS A 471 -16.83 8.82 -23.71
C LYS A 471 -18.22 9.17 -23.17
N GLU A 472 -18.93 8.21 -22.65
CA GLU A 472 -20.25 8.40 -22.03
C GLU A 472 -20.16 8.96 -20.61
N PHE A 473 -19.00 8.81 -19.94
CA PHE A 473 -18.74 9.31 -18.58
C PHE A 473 -18.77 10.85 -18.54
#